data_89ee9879c32eac3f64ffdc57a80629ec
#
_entry.id   89ee9879c32eac3f64ffdc57a80629ec
#
_cell.length_a   1.000
_cell.length_b   1.000
_cell.length_c   1.000
_cell.angle_alpha   90.00
_cell.angle_beta   90.00
_cell.angle_gamma   90.00
#
_symmetry.space_group_name_H-M   'P 1'
#
loop_
_entity.id
_entity.type
_entity.pdbx_description
1 polymer ?
#
loop_
_entity_poly.entity_id
_entity_poly.type
_entity_poly.pdbx_seq_one_letter_code
_entity_poly.pdbx_strand_id
1 'polypeptide(L)'
;TCTLSDKMAAGALALIAGIDIEKFAREMFKAGSNLKDKAPEEIFFQDYKKFIAEGDVCFGVGQISSMDADELKEIKERLLPFMVSECGRHGVSRVYFMLTDIMEQSTELLFYGEGSEEMAVNAFKIEPKDGTIYLKGVVSRKKQLIPPLMEAAQMIGSDYV
;
A
#
# COMPACT_ATOMS: atom_id res chain seq x y z
N THR A 1 12.92 0.76 14.27
CA THR A 1 12.59 -0.43 15.09
C THR A 1 12.65 -0.04 16.56
N CYS A 2 11.53 -0.12 17.27
CA CYS A 2 11.43 0.21 18.68
C CYS A 2 12.14 -0.87 19.52
N THR A 3 13.13 -0.50 20.32
CA THR A 3 13.88 -1.41 21.18
C THR A 3 13.12 -1.70 22.49
N LEU A 4 13.55 -2.71 23.25
CA LEU A 4 12.98 -2.98 24.57
C LEU A 4 13.18 -1.79 25.52
N SER A 5 14.34 -1.14 25.44
CA SER A 5 14.65 0.07 26.23
C SER A 5 13.68 1.21 25.90
N ASP A 6 13.36 1.41 24.60
CA ASP A 6 12.40 2.44 24.19
C ASP A 6 11.00 2.17 24.75
N LYS A 7 10.56 0.90 24.73
CA LYS A 7 9.27 0.49 25.31
C LYS A 7 9.20 0.70 26.81
N MET A 8 10.26 0.38 27.53
CA MET A 8 10.34 0.57 29.00
C MET A 8 10.32 2.06 29.34
N ALA A 9 11.09 2.88 28.63
CA ALA A 9 11.12 4.33 28.83
C ALA A 9 9.76 4.97 28.53
N ALA A 10 9.13 4.59 27.43
CA ALA A 10 7.80 5.08 27.06
C ALA A 10 6.75 4.69 28.14
N GLY A 11 6.79 3.43 28.62
CA GLY A 11 5.89 2.97 29.70
C GLY A 11 6.06 3.75 30.99
N ALA A 12 7.29 4.00 31.44
CA ALA A 12 7.57 4.80 32.61
C ALA A 12 7.07 6.25 32.49
N LEU A 13 7.32 6.89 31.36
CA LEU A 13 6.87 8.26 31.07
C LEU A 13 5.34 8.34 31.01
N ALA A 14 4.67 7.36 30.42
CA ALA A 14 3.22 7.32 30.37
C ALA A 14 2.57 7.21 31.75
N LEU A 15 3.15 6.39 32.65
CA LEU A 15 2.71 6.29 34.04
C LEU A 15 2.83 7.63 34.76
N ILE A 16 3.95 8.34 34.57
CA ILE A 16 4.19 9.67 35.16
C ILE A 16 3.19 10.68 34.65
N ALA A 17 2.94 10.66 33.32
CA ALA A 17 2.04 11.59 32.65
C ALA A 17 0.55 11.23 32.81
N GLY A 18 0.22 10.04 33.28
CA GLY A 18 -1.16 9.57 33.42
C GLY A 18 -1.85 9.37 32.05
N ILE A 19 -1.10 9.03 31.01
CA ILE A 19 -1.61 8.85 29.65
C ILE A 19 -1.59 7.38 29.24
N ASP A 20 -2.58 7.01 28.41
CA ASP A 20 -2.57 5.76 27.66
C ASP A 20 -1.73 5.96 26.38
N ILE A 21 -0.58 5.25 26.30
CA ILE A 21 0.37 5.40 25.20
C ILE A 21 -0.29 5.10 23.84
N GLU A 22 -1.09 4.03 23.79
CA GLU A 22 -1.70 3.60 22.51
C GLU A 22 -2.74 4.61 22.04
N LYS A 23 -3.58 5.09 22.97
CA LYS A 23 -4.56 6.13 22.66
C LYS A 23 -3.88 7.42 22.25
N PHE A 24 -2.88 7.87 22.98
CA PHE A 24 -2.11 9.08 22.69
C PHE A 24 -1.40 8.98 21.34
N ALA A 25 -0.75 7.86 21.05
CA ALA A 25 -0.10 7.63 19.78
C ALA A 25 -1.11 7.70 18.61
N ARG A 26 -2.27 7.05 18.71
CA ARG A 26 -3.32 7.12 17.70
C ARG A 26 -3.81 8.55 17.48
N GLU A 27 -4.08 9.30 18.54
CA GLU A 27 -4.52 10.68 18.46
C GLU A 27 -3.45 11.58 17.81
N MET A 28 -2.18 11.39 18.16
CA MET A 28 -1.05 12.13 17.61
C MET A 28 -0.90 11.83 16.10
N PHE A 29 -0.96 10.56 15.69
CA PHE A 29 -0.87 10.19 14.27
C PHE A 29 -2.09 10.66 13.49
N LYS A 30 -3.28 10.58 14.06
CA LYS A 30 -4.50 11.10 13.44
C LYS A 30 -4.45 12.62 13.25
N ALA A 31 -3.92 13.35 14.23
CA ALA A 31 -3.74 14.79 14.12
C ALA A 31 -2.62 15.17 13.12
N GLY A 32 -1.61 14.32 12.95
CA GLY A 32 -0.52 14.52 11.98
C GLY A 32 -0.85 14.04 10.56
N SER A 33 -1.92 13.26 10.39
CA SER A 33 -2.35 12.80 9.07
C SER A 33 -3.16 13.90 8.39
N ASN A 34 -2.72 14.34 7.23
CA ASN A 34 -3.45 15.28 6.38
C ASN A 34 -3.84 14.64 5.03
N LEU A 35 -3.94 13.32 4.99
CA LEU A 35 -4.28 12.59 3.76
C LEU A 35 -5.72 12.88 3.30
N LYS A 36 -6.63 13.16 4.23
CA LYS A 36 -8.03 13.49 3.92
C LYS A 36 -8.19 14.75 3.08
N ASP A 37 -7.31 15.72 3.31
CA ASP A 37 -7.37 17.04 2.63
C ASP A 37 -6.66 17.02 1.27
N LYS A 38 -5.88 15.98 0.97
CA LYS A 38 -5.16 15.84 -0.30
C LYS A 38 -6.06 15.37 -1.43
N ALA A 39 -5.82 15.89 -2.63
CA ALA A 39 -6.45 15.38 -3.84
C ALA A 39 -6.00 13.93 -4.12
N PRO A 40 -6.83 13.09 -4.79
CA PRO A 40 -6.43 11.72 -5.17
C PRO A 40 -5.12 11.67 -5.95
N GLU A 41 -4.89 12.64 -6.83
CA GLU A 41 -3.64 12.80 -7.59
C GLU A 41 -2.42 12.99 -6.68
N GLU A 42 -2.53 13.86 -5.68
CA GLU A 42 -1.44 14.12 -4.73
C GLU A 42 -1.10 12.88 -3.90
N ILE A 43 -2.14 12.12 -3.47
CA ILE A 43 -1.97 10.87 -2.73
C ILE A 43 -1.30 9.84 -3.62
N PHE A 44 -1.77 9.68 -4.87
CA PHE A 44 -1.29 8.68 -5.80
C PHE A 44 0.19 8.88 -6.13
N PHE A 45 0.60 10.10 -6.44
CA PHE A 45 1.97 10.42 -6.83
C PHE A 45 2.91 10.71 -5.66
N GLN A 46 2.44 10.75 -4.42
CA GLN A 46 3.27 11.03 -3.25
C GLN A 46 4.45 10.05 -3.11
N ASP A 47 4.19 8.77 -3.35
CA ASP A 47 5.23 7.71 -3.37
C ASP A 47 4.93 6.70 -4.49
N TYR A 48 4.83 7.20 -5.72
CA TYR A 48 4.63 6.38 -6.92
C TYR A 48 5.97 6.05 -7.58
N LYS A 49 6.12 4.80 -8.02
CA LYS A 49 7.28 4.34 -8.79
C LYS A 49 6.84 3.44 -9.92
N LYS A 50 7.52 3.60 -11.06
CA LYS A 50 7.36 2.76 -12.24
C LYS A 50 8.42 1.65 -12.23
N PHE A 51 8.01 0.47 -12.64
CA PHE A 51 8.84 -0.72 -12.76
C PHE A 51 8.69 -1.31 -14.15
N ILE A 52 9.76 -1.90 -14.64
CA ILE A 52 9.83 -2.61 -15.92
C ILE A 52 10.40 -3.98 -15.63
N ALA A 53 9.63 -5.02 -15.92
CA ALA A 53 10.07 -6.41 -15.84
C ALA A 53 10.56 -6.90 -17.21
N GLU A 54 11.16 -8.09 -17.25
CA GLU A 54 11.52 -8.76 -18.51
C GLU A 54 10.28 -8.92 -19.40
N GLY A 55 10.46 -8.85 -20.72
CA GLY A 55 9.34 -8.87 -21.67
C GLY A 55 8.58 -7.53 -21.78
N ASP A 56 9.22 -6.41 -21.38
CA ASP A 56 8.67 -5.06 -21.45
C ASP A 56 7.35 -4.86 -20.66
N VAL A 57 7.08 -5.70 -19.67
CA VAL A 57 5.93 -5.55 -18.78
C VAL A 57 6.13 -4.35 -17.86
N CYS A 58 5.42 -3.26 -18.16
CA CYS A 58 5.47 -2.03 -17.39
C CYS A 58 4.33 -1.97 -16.38
N PHE A 59 4.65 -1.63 -15.13
CA PHE A 59 3.64 -1.39 -14.10
C PHE A 59 4.06 -0.29 -13.12
N GLY A 60 3.07 0.40 -12.57
CA GLY A 60 3.27 1.43 -11.57
C GLY A 60 2.82 0.99 -10.20
N VAL A 61 3.51 1.41 -9.14
CA VAL A 61 3.15 1.09 -7.76
C VAL A 61 3.23 2.33 -6.90
N GLY A 62 2.09 2.73 -6.32
CA GLY A 62 2.01 3.74 -5.26
C GLY A 62 1.84 3.10 -3.88
N GLN A 63 2.09 3.88 -2.84
CA GLN A 63 1.91 3.46 -1.45
C GLN A 63 1.57 4.65 -0.56
N ILE A 64 0.63 4.44 0.35
CA ILE A 64 0.45 5.23 1.55
C ILE A 64 0.36 4.33 2.76
N SER A 65 0.61 4.90 3.93
CA SER A 65 0.47 4.22 5.22
C SER A 65 -0.31 5.09 6.18
N SER A 66 -1.24 4.49 6.89
CA SER A 66 -1.99 5.16 7.95
C SER A 66 -2.14 4.25 9.18
N MET A 67 -2.43 4.85 10.32
CA MET A 67 -2.85 4.16 11.55
C MET A 67 -4.37 4.21 11.74
N ASP A 68 -5.09 4.83 10.81
CA ASP A 68 -6.54 4.98 10.81
C ASP A 68 -7.14 4.19 9.64
N ALA A 69 -7.77 3.06 9.95
CA ALA A 69 -8.40 2.19 8.95
C ALA A 69 -9.57 2.89 8.22
N ASP A 70 -10.30 3.78 8.89
CA ASP A 70 -11.38 4.54 8.28
C ASP A 70 -10.84 5.55 7.26
N GLU A 71 -9.70 6.17 7.56
CA GLU A 71 -8.99 7.03 6.60
C GLU A 71 -8.58 6.27 5.34
N LEU A 72 -8.01 5.06 5.49
CA LEU A 72 -7.62 4.22 4.36
C LEU A 72 -8.81 3.84 3.50
N LYS A 73 -9.97 3.57 4.12
CA LYS A 73 -11.21 3.24 3.40
C LYS A 73 -11.72 4.43 2.58
N GLU A 74 -11.77 5.62 3.17
CA GLU A 74 -12.15 6.85 2.45
C GLU A 74 -11.22 7.14 1.27
N ILE A 75 -9.91 6.93 1.47
CA ILE A 75 -8.91 7.12 0.43
C ILE A 75 -9.09 6.09 -0.69
N LYS A 76 -9.36 4.83 -0.37
CA LYS A 76 -9.67 3.77 -1.35
C LYS A 76 -10.77 4.20 -2.32
N GLU A 77 -11.88 4.69 -1.79
CA GLU A 77 -13.04 5.12 -2.59
C GLU A 77 -12.69 6.26 -3.56
N ARG A 78 -11.76 7.13 -3.18
CA ARG A 78 -11.29 8.25 -3.98
C ARG A 78 -10.20 7.87 -4.98
N LEU A 79 -9.33 6.93 -4.62
CA LEU A 79 -8.22 6.49 -5.46
C LEU A 79 -8.64 5.58 -6.61
N LEU A 80 -9.60 4.69 -6.41
CA LEU A 80 -10.02 3.74 -7.44
C LEU A 80 -10.42 4.43 -8.76
N PRO A 81 -11.31 5.45 -8.77
CA PRO A 81 -11.64 6.17 -10.00
C PRO A 81 -10.43 6.89 -10.62
N PHE A 82 -9.50 7.39 -9.78
CA PHE A 82 -8.30 8.05 -10.24
C PHE A 82 -7.34 7.05 -10.91
N MET A 83 -7.13 5.87 -10.32
CA MET A 83 -6.31 4.80 -10.91
C MET A 83 -6.84 4.39 -12.29
N VAL A 84 -8.16 4.30 -12.45
CA VAL A 84 -8.80 4.02 -13.76
C VAL A 84 -8.43 5.09 -14.78
N SER A 85 -8.47 6.37 -14.40
CA SER A 85 -8.15 7.49 -15.30
C SER A 85 -6.67 7.59 -15.64
N GLU A 86 -5.77 7.13 -14.74
CA GLU A 86 -4.33 7.21 -14.91
C GLU A 86 -3.73 5.98 -15.59
N CYS A 87 -4.42 4.82 -15.53
CA CYS A 87 -3.96 3.62 -16.22
C CYS A 87 -3.90 3.87 -17.73
N GLY A 88 -2.81 3.45 -18.35
CA GLY A 88 -2.52 3.74 -19.76
C GLY A 88 -1.80 5.07 -20.01
N ARG A 89 -1.81 5.98 -19.02
CA ARG A 89 -0.97 7.18 -19.06
C ARG A 89 0.45 6.85 -18.60
N HIS A 90 1.40 7.68 -18.93
CA HIS A 90 2.81 7.53 -18.54
C HIS A 90 3.47 6.19 -18.96
N GLY A 91 2.88 5.48 -19.95
CA GLY A 91 3.42 4.22 -20.46
C GLY A 91 3.39 3.07 -19.46
N VAL A 92 2.39 3.00 -18.59
CA VAL A 92 2.10 1.85 -17.73
C VAL A 92 0.72 1.29 -18.08
N SER A 93 0.66 -0.04 -18.30
CA SER A 93 -0.57 -0.76 -18.57
C SER A 93 -1.24 -1.33 -17.33
N ARG A 94 -0.51 -1.36 -16.22
CA ARG A 94 -0.94 -1.92 -14.93
C ARG A 94 -0.55 -0.99 -13.80
N VAL A 95 -1.46 -0.78 -12.88
CA VAL A 95 -1.26 0.12 -11.73
C VAL A 95 -1.65 -0.61 -10.46
N TYR A 96 -0.80 -0.53 -9.46
CA TYR A 96 -1.01 -1.07 -8.12
C TYR A 96 -0.92 0.04 -7.09
N PHE A 97 -1.70 -0.06 -6.02
CA PHE A 97 -1.61 0.88 -4.92
C PHE A 97 -1.75 0.17 -3.58
N MET A 98 -0.78 0.38 -2.70
CA MET A 98 -0.76 -0.18 -1.35
C MET A 98 -1.42 0.77 -0.37
N LEU A 99 -2.52 0.35 0.22
CA LEU A 99 -3.12 0.98 1.39
C LEU A 99 -2.65 0.20 2.62
N THR A 100 -1.64 0.73 3.31
CA THR A 100 -0.96 0.02 4.40
C THR A 100 -1.50 0.47 5.74
N ASP A 101 -2.12 -0.45 6.48
CA ASP A 101 -2.48 -0.29 7.88
C ASP A 101 -1.28 -0.68 8.75
N ILE A 102 -0.71 0.32 9.43
CA ILE A 102 0.47 0.12 10.29
C ILE A 102 0.10 -0.63 11.57
N MET A 103 -1.12 -0.44 12.08
CA MET A 103 -1.58 -1.09 13.32
C MET A 103 -1.81 -2.58 13.11
N GLU A 104 -2.49 -2.94 12.03
CA GLU A 104 -2.76 -4.33 11.66
C GLU A 104 -1.57 -4.99 10.94
N GLN A 105 -0.52 -4.23 10.62
CA GLN A 105 0.62 -4.70 9.83
C GLN A 105 0.19 -5.42 8.56
N SER A 106 -0.71 -4.80 7.82
CA SER A 106 -1.32 -5.36 6.63
C SER A 106 -1.45 -4.32 5.52
N THR A 107 -1.66 -4.78 4.31
CA THR A 107 -1.89 -3.92 3.15
C THR A 107 -3.12 -4.42 2.39
N GLU A 108 -4.03 -3.52 2.06
CA GLU A 108 -5.00 -3.73 1.01
C GLU A 108 -4.39 -3.29 -0.32
N LEU A 109 -4.23 -4.21 -1.25
CA LEU A 109 -3.66 -3.95 -2.57
C LEU A 109 -4.78 -3.66 -3.56
N LEU A 110 -4.83 -2.42 -4.04
CA LEU A 110 -5.64 -2.02 -5.16
C LEU A 110 -4.88 -2.29 -6.45
N PHE A 111 -5.59 -2.67 -7.52
CA PHE A 111 -5.00 -2.87 -8.83
C PHE A 111 -5.98 -2.47 -9.94
N TYR A 112 -5.43 -2.03 -11.07
CA TYR A 112 -6.19 -1.72 -12.27
C TYR A 112 -5.31 -1.86 -13.52
N GLY A 113 -5.94 -2.21 -14.64
CA GLY A 113 -5.31 -2.36 -15.94
C GLY A 113 -5.30 -3.81 -16.42
N GLU A 114 -5.03 -4.00 -17.70
CA GLU A 114 -5.06 -5.31 -18.35
C GLU A 114 -4.06 -6.29 -17.71
N GLY A 115 -4.55 -7.44 -17.27
CA GLY A 115 -3.75 -8.47 -16.61
C GLY A 115 -3.21 -8.10 -15.23
N SER A 116 -3.66 -6.96 -14.63
CA SER A 116 -3.20 -6.54 -13.29
C SER A 116 -3.68 -7.49 -12.19
N GLU A 117 -4.91 -7.98 -12.28
CA GLU A 117 -5.47 -8.93 -11.34
C GLU A 117 -4.75 -10.27 -11.41
N GLU A 118 -4.60 -10.84 -12.62
CA GLU A 118 -3.90 -12.09 -12.84
C GLU A 118 -2.47 -12.04 -12.31
N MET A 119 -1.75 -10.96 -12.59
CA MET A 119 -0.39 -10.76 -12.10
C MET A 119 -0.36 -10.67 -10.57
N ALA A 120 -1.32 -10.01 -9.93
CA ALA A 120 -1.41 -9.93 -8.47
C ALA A 120 -1.75 -11.29 -7.84
N VAL A 121 -2.71 -12.04 -8.42
CA VAL A 121 -3.05 -13.40 -7.98
C VAL A 121 -1.85 -14.34 -8.14
N ASN A 122 -1.14 -14.26 -9.26
CA ASN A 122 0.08 -15.05 -9.47
C ASN A 122 1.20 -14.70 -8.49
N ALA A 123 1.34 -13.42 -8.13
CA ALA A 123 2.36 -12.95 -7.19
C ALA A 123 2.08 -13.41 -5.75
N PHE A 124 0.84 -13.31 -5.30
CA PHE A 124 0.50 -13.50 -3.87
C PHE A 124 -0.26 -14.78 -3.57
N LYS A 125 -0.76 -15.48 -4.59
CA LYS A 125 -1.58 -16.70 -4.46
C LYS A 125 -2.83 -16.50 -3.59
N ILE A 126 -3.44 -15.32 -3.72
CA ILE A 126 -4.64 -14.90 -3.00
C ILE A 126 -5.64 -14.40 -4.02
N GLU A 127 -6.86 -14.94 -3.97
CA GLU A 127 -7.96 -14.48 -4.81
C GLU A 127 -8.47 -13.11 -4.35
N PRO A 128 -8.79 -12.21 -5.28
CA PRO A 128 -9.33 -10.91 -4.95
C PRO A 128 -10.71 -11.03 -4.28
N LYS A 129 -10.94 -10.12 -3.35
CA LYS A 129 -12.26 -9.91 -2.76
C LYS A 129 -12.65 -8.44 -2.96
N ASP A 130 -13.84 -8.21 -3.51
CA ASP A 130 -14.35 -6.86 -3.82
C ASP A 130 -13.36 -6.01 -4.65
N GLY A 131 -12.64 -6.68 -5.60
CA GLY A 131 -11.69 -6.02 -6.50
C GLY A 131 -10.36 -5.63 -5.87
N THR A 132 -10.03 -6.17 -4.71
CA THR A 132 -8.75 -5.92 -4.00
C THR A 132 -8.17 -7.20 -3.41
N ILE A 133 -6.88 -7.20 -3.05
CA ILE A 133 -6.23 -8.31 -2.36
C ILE A 133 -5.75 -7.83 -0.99
N TYR A 134 -6.13 -8.57 0.06
CA TYR A 134 -5.67 -8.30 1.41
C TYR A 134 -4.39 -9.08 1.72
N LEU A 135 -3.31 -8.35 2.01
CA LEU A 135 -1.97 -8.89 2.24
C LEU A 135 -1.58 -8.74 3.72
N LYS A 136 -1.83 -9.79 4.51
CA LYS A 136 -1.44 -9.82 5.91
C LYS A 136 0.08 -9.89 6.05
N GLY A 137 0.67 -9.07 6.91
CA GLY A 137 2.11 -9.02 7.17
C GLY A 137 2.92 -8.30 6.09
N VAL A 138 2.29 -7.78 5.04
CA VAL A 138 2.96 -7.01 3.98
C VAL A 138 2.81 -5.53 4.26
N VAL A 139 3.92 -4.87 4.57
CA VAL A 139 3.99 -3.44 4.88
C VAL A 139 5.08 -2.71 4.08
N SER A 140 5.93 -3.46 3.38
CA SER A 140 7.06 -2.92 2.63
C SER A 140 6.91 -3.15 1.14
N ARG A 141 6.69 -2.08 0.38
CA ARG A 141 6.68 -2.15 -1.08
C ARG A 141 7.95 -2.78 -1.63
N LYS A 142 9.12 -2.26 -1.23
CA LYS A 142 10.41 -2.69 -1.78
C LYS A 142 10.76 -4.15 -1.46
N LYS A 143 10.46 -4.60 -0.24
CA LYS A 143 10.91 -5.93 0.23
C LYS A 143 9.88 -7.02 0.02
N GLN A 144 8.59 -6.69 0.04
CA GLN A 144 7.52 -7.69 0.12
C GLN A 144 6.54 -7.62 -1.05
N LEU A 145 6.36 -6.45 -1.69
CA LEU A 145 5.43 -6.33 -2.82
C LEU A 145 6.14 -6.46 -4.17
N ILE A 146 7.20 -5.70 -4.38
CA ILE A 146 7.86 -5.63 -5.71
C ILE A 146 8.45 -6.97 -6.14
N PRO A 147 9.20 -7.74 -5.31
CA PRO A 147 9.80 -8.99 -5.78
C PRO A 147 8.77 -10.01 -6.32
N PRO A 148 7.66 -10.33 -5.61
CA PRO A 148 6.65 -11.24 -6.15
C PRO A 148 5.97 -10.71 -7.43
N LEU A 149 5.72 -9.41 -7.53
CA LEU A 149 5.15 -8.83 -8.75
C LEU A 149 6.12 -8.92 -9.93
N MET A 150 7.42 -8.72 -9.71
CA MET A 150 8.43 -8.88 -10.76
C MET A 150 8.51 -10.33 -11.25
N GLU A 151 8.47 -11.32 -10.36
CA GLU A 151 8.43 -12.74 -10.72
C GLU A 151 7.17 -13.10 -11.51
N ALA A 152 6.01 -12.61 -11.07
CA ALA A 152 4.75 -12.84 -11.78
C ALA A 152 4.73 -12.17 -13.17
N ALA A 153 5.34 -11.00 -13.31
CA ALA A 153 5.46 -10.30 -14.59
C ALA A 153 6.30 -11.09 -15.61
N GLN A 154 7.37 -11.77 -15.17
CA GLN A 154 8.20 -12.62 -16.03
C GLN A 154 7.41 -13.82 -16.58
N MET A 155 6.52 -14.41 -15.78
CA MET A 155 5.67 -15.52 -16.22
C MET A 155 4.74 -15.08 -17.36
N ILE A 156 4.12 -13.91 -17.22
CA ILE A 156 3.22 -13.36 -18.24
C ILE A 156 3.97 -13.03 -19.54
N GLY A 157 5.21 -12.49 -19.45
CA GLY A 157 6.05 -12.19 -20.60
C GLY A 157 6.52 -13.42 -21.38
N SER A 158 6.60 -14.59 -20.73
CA SER A 158 7.06 -15.85 -21.35
C SER A 158 5.99 -16.54 -22.19
N ASP A 159 4.71 -16.26 -21.98
CA ASP A 159 3.60 -16.86 -22.72
C ASP A 159 3.35 -16.23 -24.09
N TYR A 160 4.09 -15.17 -24.43
CA TYR A 160 4.01 -14.44 -25.71
C TYR A 160 5.23 -14.67 -26.64
N VAL A 161 6.09 -15.67 -26.36
CA VAL A 161 7.23 -16.01 -27.22
C VAL A 161 7.00 -17.30 -27.99
#